data_9c5ac57dab984bea42f2e023e2b309dd
#
_entry.id   9c5ac57dab984bea42f2e023e2b309dd
#
_cell.length_a   1.000
_cell.length_b   1.000
_cell.length_c   1.000
_cell.angle_alpha   90.00
_cell.angle_beta   90.00
_cell.angle_gamma   90.00
#
_symmetry.space_group_name_H-M   'P 1'
#
loop_
_entity.id
_entity.type
_entity.pdbx_description
1 polymer ?
#
loop_
_entity_poly.entity_id
_entity_poly.type
_entity_poly.pdbx_seq_one_letter_code
_entity_poly.pdbx_strand_id
1 'polypeptide(L)'
;MLKPILLVEDDKRDLELTLIALERSQLANDVVVLRDGAQALEYLHREGEHAGRAEGNPAVILLDLKLPKVTGLEVLQAVRANPALRSIPVVMLTSSQEESDVLRSYELGVNAYVVKPVAFDRFVSAIAELGVFWAVLNEPPPGSLKAARHLERMRAREPR
;
A
#
# COMPACT_ATOMS: atom_id res chain seq x y z
N MET A 1 15.78 -2.18 8.04
CA MET A 1 14.34 -2.53 8.18
C MET A 1 13.63 -2.26 6.88
N LEU A 2 12.87 -3.21 6.41
CA LEU A 2 12.07 -3.03 5.20
C LEU A 2 10.85 -2.14 5.50
N LYS A 3 10.42 -1.39 4.50
CA LYS A 3 9.20 -0.59 4.61
C LYS A 3 7.98 -1.50 4.69
N PRO A 4 7.00 -1.17 5.54
CA PRO A 4 5.78 -1.97 5.63
C PRO A 4 4.91 -1.82 4.38
N ILE A 5 4.09 -2.83 4.16
CA ILE A 5 2.95 -2.77 3.26
C ILE A 5 1.75 -2.34 4.10
N LEU A 6 1.09 -1.28 3.70
CA LEU A 6 -0.12 -0.82 4.36
C LEU A 6 -1.34 -1.43 3.68
N LEU A 7 -2.10 -2.21 4.43
CA LEU A 7 -3.32 -2.86 3.94
C LEU A 7 -4.54 -2.25 4.63
N VAL A 8 -5.40 -1.59 3.87
CA VAL A 8 -6.62 -0.95 4.37
C VAL A 8 -7.84 -1.71 3.84
N GLU A 9 -8.44 -2.51 4.69
CA GLU A 9 -9.53 -3.42 4.36
C GLU A 9 -10.43 -3.62 5.57
N ASP A 10 -11.74 -3.44 5.42
CA ASP A 10 -12.73 -3.64 6.49
C ASP A 10 -13.41 -5.00 6.44
N ASP A 11 -13.46 -5.65 5.28
CA ASP A 11 -14.03 -6.99 5.15
C ASP A 11 -13.08 -8.03 5.71
N LYS A 12 -13.55 -8.74 6.73
CA LYS A 12 -12.75 -9.74 7.45
C LYS A 12 -12.27 -10.88 6.55
N ARG A 13 -13.12 -11.35 5.65
CA ARG A 13 -12.79 -12.45 4.73
C ARG A 13 -11.72 -12.02 3.73
N ASP A 14 -11.91 -10.86 3.10
CA ASP A 14 -10.95 -10.32 2.15
C ASP A 14 -9.61 -10.01 2.82
N LEU A 15 -9.65 -9.53 4.05
CA LEU A 15 -8.44 -9.30 4.85
C LEU A 15 -7.67 -10.60 5.09
N GLU A 16 -8.33 -11.65 5.55
CA GLU A 16 -7.71 -12.95 5.80
C GLU A 16 -7.10 -13.54 4.52
N LEU A 17 -7.83 -13.48 3.41
CA LEU A 17 -7.35 -13.96 2.11
C LEU A 17 -6.13 -13.17 1.61
N THR A 18 -6.15 -11.85 1.77
CA THR A 18 -5.03 -10.99 1.38
C THR A 18 -3.78 -11.27 2.21
N LEU A 19 -3.94 -11.43 3.52
CA LEU A 19 -2.83 -11.77 4.41
C LEU A 19 -2.21 -13.14 4.08
N ILE A 20 -3.03 -14.15 3.79
CA ILE A 20 -2.55 -15.48 3.36
C ILE A 20 -1.77 -15.35 2.05
N ALA A 21 -2.27 -14.58 1.11
CA ALA A 21 -1.62 -14.38 -0.17
C ALA A 21 -0.26 -13.67 -0.04
N LEU A 22 -0.18 -12.66 0.80
CA LEU A 22 1.07 -11.95 1.10
C LEU A 22 2.08 -12.85 1.82
N GLU A 23 1.62 -13.67 2.76
CA GLU A 23 2.45 -14.64 3.45
C GLU A 23 3.04 -15.67 2.48
N ARG A 24 2.23 -16.19 1.56
CA ARG A 24 2.68 -17.15 0.53
C ARG A 24 3.71 -16.55 -0.43
N SER A 25 3.72 -15.25 -0.63
CA SER A 25 4.73 -14.57 -1.46
C SER A 25 6.09 -14.46 -0.78
N GLN A 26 6.21 -14.86 0.48
CA GLN A 26 7.45 -14.88 1.26
C GLN A 26 8.16 -13.51 1.32
N LEU A 27 7.40 -12.44 1.35
CA LEU A 27 7.94 -11.10 1.52
C LEU A 27 8.38 -10.88 2.97
N ALA A 28 9.55 -10.30 3.14
CA ALA A 28 10.07 -9.96 4.46
C ALA A 28 9.53 -8.63 5.00
N ASN A 29 8.66 -7.95 4.24
CA ASN A 29 8.02 -6.70 4.66
C ASN A 29 6.92 -7.00 5.68
N ASP A 30 6.87 -6.20 6.74
CA ASP A 30 5.73 -6.22 7.65
C ASP A 30 4.47 -5.72 6.94
N VAL A 31 3.33 -6.29 7.31
CA VAL A 31 2.03 -5.82 6.85
C VAL A 31 1.32 -5.13 8.01
N VAL A 32 1.03 -3.86 7.82
CA VAL A 32 0.22 -3.08 8.77
C VAL A 32 -1.21 -3.09 8.28
N VAL A 33 -2.11 -3.63 9.10
CA VAL A 33 -3.52 -3.76 8.79
C VAL A 33 -4.32 -2.64 9.46
N LEU A 34 -5.08 -1.91 8.66
CA LEU A 34 -6.03 -0.90 9.13
C LEU A 34 -7.43 -1.23 8.58
N ARG A 35 -8.45 -1.04 9.40
CA ARG A 35 -9.79 -1.52 9.12
C ARG A 35 -10.75 -0.44 8.60
N ASP A 36 -10.33 0.81 8.57
CA ASP A 36 -11.11 1.93 8.04
C ASP A 36 -10.19 3.05 7.51
N GLY A 37 -10.80 3.96 6.74
CA GLY A 37 -10.05 5.05 6.11
C GLY A 37 -9.54 6.10 7.10
N ALA A 38 -10.22 6.29 8.22
CA ALA A 38 -9.78 7.23 9.26
C ALA A 38 -8.49 6.71 9.94
N GLN A 39 -8.43 5.42 10.26
CA GLN A 39 -7.20 4.80 10.78
C GLN A 39 -6.05 4.88 9.78
N ALA A 40 -6.34 4.74 8.48
CA ALA A 40 -5.32 4.88 7.44
C ALA A 40 -4.70 6.27 7.45
N LEU A 41 -5.50 7.32 7.55
CA LEU A 41 -5.02 8.70 7.62
C LEU A 41 -4.25 8.97 8.92
N GLU A 42 -4.72 8.49 10.06
CA GLU A 42 -3.99 8.60 11.33
C GLU A 42 -2.61 7.94 11.25
N TYR A 43 -2.54 6.75 10.66
CA TYR A 43 -1.26 6.06 10.46
C TYR A 43 -0.31 6.89 9.58
N LEU A 44 -0.79 7.35 8.44
CA LEU A 44 0.02 8.10 7.47
C LEU A 44 0.50 9.44 8.03
N HIS A 45 -0.34 10.13 8.80
CA HIS A 45 0.00 11.41 9.44
C HIS A 45 0.73 11.25 10.77
N ARG A 46 0.92 10.02 11.27
CA ARG A 46 1.52 9.74 12.58
C ARG A 46 0.76 10.42 13.73
N GLU A 47 -0.54 10.26 13.71
CA GLU A 47 -1.47 10.83 14.69
C GLU A 47 -2.15 9.72 15.50
N GLY A 48 -2.85 10.08 16.57
CA GLY A 48 -3.61 9.16 17.40
C GLY A 48 -2.77 8.00 17.93
N GLU A 49 -3.24 6.79 17.77
CA GLU A 49 -2.55 5.57 18.20
C GLU A 49 -1.23 5.33 17.46
N HIS A 50 -1.03 5.98 16.32
CA HIS A 50 0.16 5.83 15.47
C HIS A 50 1.18 6.97 15.62
N ALA A 51 0.97 7.88 16.57
CA ALA A 51 1.87 9.02 16.79
C ALA A 51 3.32 8.62 17.11
N GLY A 52 3.50 7.49 17.79
CA GLY A 52 4.82 6.97 18.18
C GLY A 52 5.49 6.02 17.18
N ARG A 53 4.87 5.75 16.02
CA ARG A 53 5.48 4.86 15.05
C ARG A 53 6.76 5.44 14.43
N ALA A 54 7.62 4.57 13.92
CA ALA A 54 8.82 5.00 13.21
C ALA A 54 8.49 5.90 12.01
N GLU A 55 9.37 6.84 11.71
CA GLU A 55 9.27 7.70 10.54
C GLU A 55 9.40 6.92 9.24
N GLY A 56 8.88 7.49 8.18
CA GLY A 56 8.94 6.97 6.83
C GLY A 56 7.58 6.49 6.33
N ASN A 57 7.46 6.48 5.01
CA ASN A 57 6.25 6.08 4.32
C ASN A 57 6.23 4.56 4.06
N PRO A 58 5.07 3.93 3.96
CA PRO A 58 4.97 2.53 3.55
C PRO A 58 5.52 2.34 2.12
N ALA A 59 5.87 1.10 1.79
CA ALA A 59 6.31 0.74 0.45
C ALA A 59 5.19 0.88 -0.58
N VAL A 60 3.98 0.54 -0.17
CA VAL A 60 2.76 0.60 -0.97
C VAL A 60 1.54 0.62 -0.04
N ILE A 61 0.48 1.24 -0.49
CA ILE A 61 -0.85 1.16 0.14
C ILE A 61 -1.74 0.29 -0.73
N LEU A 62 -2.20 -0.83 -0.19
CA LEU A 62 -3.27 -1.64 -0.77
C LEU A 62 -4.57 -1.16 -0.14
N LEU A 63 -5.43 -0.55 -0.93
CA LEU A 63 -6.54 0.25 -0.46
C LEU A 63 -7.86 -0.22 -1.06
N ASP A 64 -8.82 -0.59 -0.23
CA ASP A 64 -10.18 -0.83 -0.70
C ASP A 64 -10.91 0.49 -0.96
N LEU A 65 -11.77 0.48 -1.96
CA LEU A 65 -12.58 1.64 -2.33
C LEU A 65 -13.66 1.94 -1.29
N LYS A 66 -14.39 0.92 -0.87
CA LYS A 66 -15.56 1.02 0.03
C LYS A 66 -15.16 0.78 1.48
N LEU A 67 -14.67 1.79 2.15
CA LEU A 67 -14.27 1.75 3.55
C LEU A 67 -15.26 2.52 4.43
N PRO A 68 -15.42 2.11 5.71
CA PRO A 68 -16.16 2.90 6.69
C PRO A 68 -15.45 4.22 7.03
N LYS A 69 -16.21 5.18 7.52
CA LYS A 69 -15.78 6.51 7.99
C LYS A 69 -15.23 7.38 6.88
N VAL A 70 -14.06 7.04 6.36
CA VAL A 70 -13.41 7.72 5.23
C VAL A 70 -13.25 6.70 4.11
N THR A 71 -13.76 7.02 2.93
CA THR A 71 -13.71 6.11 1.77
C THR A 71 -12.30 5.98 1.20
N GLY A 72 -12.07 4.94 0.40
CA GLY A 72 -10.78 4.74 -0.28
C GLY A 72 -10.43 5.91 -1.21
N LEU A 73 -11.40 6.47 -1.91
CA LEU A 73 -11.16 7.65 -2.76
C LEU A 73 -10.75 8.87 -1.94
N GLU A 74 -11.36 9.08 -0.79
CA GLU A 74 -11.00 10.17 0.11
C GLU A 74 -9.59 9.99 0.70
N VAL A 75 -9.21 8.76 1.05
CA VAL A 75 -7.84 8.45 1.48
C VAL A 75 -6.84 8.74 0.36
N LEU A 76 -7.11 8.28 -0.85
CA LEU A 76 -6.26 8.53 -2.01
C LEU A 76 -6.11 10.04 -2.27
N GLN A 77 -7.19 10.79 -2.22
CA GLN A 77 -7.17 12.23 -2.39
C GLN A 77 -6.30 12.92 -1.33
N ALA A 78 -6.43 12.54 -0.08
CA ALA A 78 -5.63 13.09 1.01
C ALA A 78 -4.13 12.77 0.85
N VAL A 79 -3.80 11.56 0.43
CA VAL A 79 -2.41 11.15 0.15
C VAL A 79 -1.80 12.00 -0.97
N ARG A 80 -2.51 12.18 -2.08
CA ARG A 80 -2.02 12.95 -3.24
C ARG A 80 -1.93 14.45 -2.97
N ALA A 81 -2.77 14.98 -2.08
CA ALA A 81 -2.75 16.40 -1.70
C ALA A 81 -1.62 16.75 -0.71
N ASN A 82 -1.06 15.77 -0.02
CA ASN A 82 -0.01 16.00 0.98
C ASN A 82 1.38 15.83 0.37
N PRO A 83 2.23 16.86 0.33
CA PRO A 83 3.58 16.76 -0.24
C PRO A 83 4.45 15.66 0.36
N ALA A 84 4.26 15.34 1.64
CA ALA A 84 5.01 14.29 2.33
C ALA A 84 4.54 12.86 1.95
N LEU A 85 3.33 12.71 1.44
CA LEU A 85 2.71 11.42 1.17
C LEU A 85 2.45 11.14 -0.32
N ARG A 86 2.41 12.16 -1.14
CA ARG A 86 1.95 12.07 -2.54
C ARG A 86 2.75 11.12 -3.43
N SER A 87 3.95 10.76 -3.05
CA SER A 87 4.79 9.83 -3.80
C SER A 87 4.58 8.35 -3.41
N ILE A 88 3.77 8.06 -2.39
CA ILE A 88 3.49 6.69 -1.98
C ILE A 88 2.73 5.97 -3.10
N PRO A 89 3.20 4.79 -3.55
CA PRO A 89 2.41 3.98 -4.47
C PRO A 89 1.09 3.55 -3.83
N VAL A 90 -0.01 3.76 -4.53
CA VAL A 90 -1.35 3.34 -4.09
C VAL A 90 -1.94 2.41 -5.13
N VAL A 91 -2.33 1.23 -4.69
CA VAL A 91 -3.04 0.24 -5.50
C VAL A 91 -4.44 0.08 -4.92
N MET A 92 -5.44 0.38 -5.74
CA MET A 92 -6.83 0.11 -5.38
C MET A 92 -7.08 -1.39 -5.53
N LEU A 93 -7.56 -2.03 -4.47
CA LEU A 93 -7.88 -3.45 -4.44
C LEU A 93 -9.32 -3.62 -3.98
N THR A 94 -10.25 -3.77 -4.92
CA THR A 94 -11.68 -3.68 -4.64
C THR A 94 -12.51 -4.60 -5.52
N SER A 95 -13.70 -4.98 -5.04
CA SER A 95 -14.67 -5.73 -5.83
C SER A 95 -15.42 -4.88 -6.85
N SER A 96 -15.31 -3.55 -6.79
CA SER A 96 -16.00 -2.66 -7.73
C SER A 96 -15.38 -2.73 -9.13
N GLN A 97 -16.23 -2.95 -10.15
CA GLN A 97 -15.90 -2.89 -11.56
C GLN A 97 -16.56 -1.69 -12.25
N GLU A 98 -17.21 -0.83 -11.49
CA GLU A 98 -17.91 0.33 -12.04
C GLU A 98 -16.92 1.26 -12.75
N GLU A 99 -17.21 1.61 -14.00
CA GLU A 99 -16.34 2.47 -14.81
C GLU A 99 -16.10 3.82 -14.15
N SER A 100 -17.12 4.39 -13.50
CA SER A 100 -16.99 5.64 -12.75
C SER A 100 -16.01 5.55 -11.58
N ASP A 101 -15.95 4.43 -10.87
CA ASP A 101 -15.01 4.23 -9.78
C ASP A 101 -13.58 4.08 -10.30
N VAL A 102 -13.40 3.33 -11.38
CA VAL A 102 -12.11 3.17 -12.05
C VAL A 102 -11.59 4.53 -12.54
N LEU A 103 -12.44 5.27 -13.29
CA LEU A 103 -12.08 6.56 -13.82
C LEU A 103 -11.71 7.57 -12.73
N ARG A 104 -12.52 7.66 -11.68
CA ARG A 104 -12.26 8.56 -10.55
C ARG A 104 -10.98 8.23 -9.82
N SER A 105 -10.68 6.94 -9.65
CA SER A 105 -9.42 6.50 -9.02
C SER A 105 -8.19 6.96 -9.83
N TYR A 106 -8.22 6.82 -11.15
CA TYR A 106 -7.13 7.30 -12.01
C TYR A 106 -7.04 8.83 -12.05
N GLU A 107 -8.14 9.54 -12.07
CA GLU A 107 -8.15 11.01 -11.96
C GLU A 107 -7.51 11.50 -10.67
N LEU A 108 -7.70 10.77 -9.56
CA LEU A 108 -7.10 11.07 -8.27
C LEU A 108 -5.66 10.57 -8.13
N GLY A 109 -5.11 9.88 -9.13
CA GLY A 109 -3.71 9.48 -9.17
C GLY A 109 -3.39 8.13 -8.57
N VAL A 110 -4.30 7.14 -8.69
CA VAL A 110 -3.99 5.75 -8.33
C VAL A 110 -2.94 5.18 -9.29
N ASN A 111 -2.03 4.34 -8.77
CA ASN A 111 -0.99 3.68 -9.57
C ASN A 111 -1.51 2.44 -10.29
N ALA A 112 -2.42 1.69 -9.66
CA ALA A 112 -3.07 0.54 -10.26
C ALA A 112 -4.45 0.32 -9.64
N TYR A 113 -5.35 -0.23 -10.43
CA TYR A 113 -6.69 -0.59 -10.01
C TYR A 113 -6.89 -2.07 -10.27
N VAL A 114 -7.04 -2.84 -9.21
CA VAL A 114 -7.18 -4.30 -9.28
C VAL A 114 -8.54 -4.70 -8.75
N VAL A 115 -9.33 -5.36 -9.60
CA VAL A 115 -10.62 -5.91 -9.21
C VAL A 115 -10.38 -7.25 -8.52
N LYS A 116 -10.94 -7.41 -7.31
CA LYS A 116 -10.82 -8.65 -6.55
C LYS A 116 -11.40 -9.82 -7.34
N PRO A 117 -10.62 -10.90 -7.56
CA PRO A 117 -11.12 -12.11 -8.21
C PRO A 117 -12.15 -12.83 -7.34
N VAL A 118 -13.13 -13.46 -7.97
CA VAL A 118 -14.14 -14.26 -7.28
C VAL A 118 -13.55 -15.60 -6.81
N ALA A 119 -12.63 -16.18 -7.60
CA ALA A 119 -11.97 -17.46 -7.27
C ALA A 119 -10.77 -17.24 -6.36
N PHE A 120 -10.68 -18.02 -5.29
CA PHE A 120 -9.61 -17.94 -4.28
C PHE A 120 -8.21 -18.02 -4.90
N ASP A 121 -7.97 -19.00 -5.79
CA ASP A 121 -6.65 -19.20 -6.38
C ASP A 121 -6.16 -18.00 -7.19
N ARG A 122 -7.05 -17.37 -7.93
CA ARG A 122 -6.75 -16.15 -8.69
C ARG A 122 -6.47 -14.97 -7.77
N PHE A 123 -7.22 -14.87 -6.69
CA PHE A 123 -7.02 -13.83 -5.68
C PHE A 123 -5.63 -13.94 -5.05
N VAL A 124 -5.26 -15.15 -4.60
CA VAL A 124 -3.93 -15.41 -4.02
C VAL A 124 -2.82 -15.08 -5.01
N SER A 125 -2.94 -15.51 -6.27
CA SER A 125 -1.93 -15.23 -7.31
C SER A 125 -1.79 -13.73 -7.59
N ALA A 126 -2.90 -13.01 -7.72
CA ALA A 126 -2.87 -11.57 -7.98
C ALA A 126 -2.21 -10.79 -6.83
N ILE A 127 -2.54 -11.12 -5.60
CA ILE A 127 -1.94 -10.46 -4.43
C ILE A 127 -0.45 -10.78 -4.30
N ALA A 128 -0.05 -12.02 -4.57
CA ALA A 128 1.37 -12.40 -4.54
C ALA A 128 2.17 -11.62 -5.59
N GLU A 129 1.67 -11.47 -6.81
CA GLU A 129 2.29 -10.68 -7.87
C GLU A 129 2.40 -9.20 -7.50
N LEU A 130 1.33 -8.59 -6.97
CA LEU A 130 1.33 -7.21 -6.49
C LEU A 130 2.35 -7.00 -5.36
N GLY A 131 2.38 -7.89 -4.39
CA GLY A 131 3.31 -7.82 -3.27
C GLY A 131 4.75 -7.88 -3.73
N VAL A 132 5.10 -8.80 -4.61
CA VAL A 132 6.44 -8.91 -5.18
C VAL A 132 6.80 -7.66 -5.97
N PHE A 133 5.92 -7.18 -6.85
CA PHE A 133 6.20 -6.01 -7.67
C PHE A 133 6.49 -4.78 -6.82
N TRP A 134 5.57 -4.40 -5.92
CA TRP A 134 5.69 -3.15 -5.17
C TRP A 134 6.70 -3.21 -4.02
N ALA A 135 6.83 -4.35 -3.36
CA ALA A 135 7.73 -4.48 -2.23
C ALA A 135 9.18 -4.81 -2.62
N VAL A 136 9.40 -5.49 -3.75
CA VAL A 136 10.71 -6.02 -4.16
C VAL A 136 11.20 -5.40 -5.47
N LEU A 137 10.38 -5.42 -6.52
CA LEU A 137 10.80 -5.00 -7.87
C LEU A 137 10.72 -3.50 -8.10
N ASN A 138 9.76 -2.82 -7.49
CA ASN A 138 9.60 -1.39 -7.70
C ASN A 138 10.73 -0.60 -7.05
N GLU A 139 11.34 0.29 -7.79
CA GLU A 139 12.32 1.25 -7.25
C GLU A 139 11.59 2.40 -6.55
N PRO A 140 11.77 2.59 -5.24
CA PRO A 140 11.04 3.63 -4.52
C PRO A 140 11.57 5.03 -4.85
N PRO A 141 10.75 6.08 -4.66
CA PRO A 141 11.21 7.45 -4.85
C PRO A 141 12.42 7.80 -3.99
N PRO A 142 13.29 8.73 -4.44
CA PRO A 142 14.39 9.24 -3.63
C PRO A 142 13.90 9.77 -2.27
N GLY A 143 14.70 9.58 -1.23
CA GLY A 143 14.36 9.97 0.14
C GLY A 143 13.55 8.95 0.92
N SER A 144 13.13 7.84 0.30
CA SER A 144 12.52 6.73 1.02
C SER A 144 13.58 5.92 1.77
N LEU A 145 13.20 5.23 2.84
CA LEU A 145 14.13 4.40 3.64
C LEU A 145 14.83 3.33 2.81
N LYS A 146 14.13 2.76 1.82
CA LYS A 146 14.71 1.74 0.92
C LYS A 146 15.73 2.35 -0.03
N ALA A 147 15.47 3.54 -0.55
CA ALA A 147 16.41 4.26 -1.41
C ALA A 147 17.68 4.67 -0.65
N ALA A 148 17.55 5.16 0.58
CA ALA A 148 18.69 5.51 1.42
C ALA A 148 19.63 4.31 1.64
N ARG A 149 19.09 3.12 1.96
CA ARG A 149 19.87 1.90 2.12
C ARG A 149 20.54 1.42 0.84
N HIS A 150 19.86 1.59 -0.29
CA HIS A 150 20.42 1.26 -1.60
C HIS A 150 21.64 2.12 -1.89
N LEU A 151 21.55 3.41 -1.66
CA LEU A 151 22.64 4.36 -1.82
C LEU A 151 23.83 4.06 -0.86
N GLU A 152 23.53 3.70 0.38
CA GLU A 152 24.56 3.28 1.33
C GLU A 152 25.32 2.02 0.86
N ARG A 153 24.60 1.03 0.33
CA ARG A 153 25.21 -0.19 -0.23
C ARG A 153 26.06 0.11 -1.46
N MET A 154 25.65 1.03 -2.31
CA MET A 154 26.43 1.43 -3.48
C MET A 154 27.72 2.15 -3.06
N ARG A 155 27.64 3.08 -2.10
CA ARG A 155 28.83 3.78 -1.56
C ARG A 155 29.80 2.83 -0.89
N ALA A 156 29.33 1.80 -0.20
CA ALA A 156 30.16 0.78 0.42
C ALA A 156 30.90 -0.14 -0.58
N ARG A 157 30.48 -0.14 -1.86
CA ARG A 157 31.11 -0.92 -2.94
C ARG A 157 32.07 -0.13 -3.81
N GLU A 158 32.17 1.19 -3.63
CA GLU A 158 33.19 1.98 -4.30
C GLU A 158 34.57 1.66 -3.68
N PRO A 159 35.54 1.24 -4.50
CA PRO A 159 36.92 1.02 -4.01
C PRO A 159 37.48 2.35 -3.53
N ARG A 160 38.10 2.31 -2.36
CA ARG A 160 38.84 3.47 -1.81
C ARG A 160 40.05 3.81 -2.69
#